data_6b0d03870c38719481303c461b6ceacb
#
_entry.id   6b0d03870c38719481303c461b6ceacb
#
_cell.length_a   1.000
_cell.length_b   1.000
_cell.length_c   1.000
_cell.angle_alpha   90.00
_cell.angle_beta   90.00
_cell.angle_gamma   90.00
#
_symmetry.space_group_name_H-M   'P 1'
#
loop_
_entity.id
_entity.type
_entity.pdbx_description
1 polymer ?
#
loop_
_entity_poly.entity_id
_entity_poly.type
_entity_poly.pdbx_seq_one_letter_code
_entity_poly.pdbx_strand_id
1 'polypeptide(L)'
;MPSLWFESALLPSGWARGVRISSRAGRIDRVSTDTQPLPADERHAIALPGVPNVHSHAFQRGLAGLTERRAVGADSFWSWRELMYRFLERMGPEQLEAISALCFAEMLEAGFTHVGEFHYLHHDCDGTPFADPGELAGRVAAAAAVTGIGLTLLPVFYAHSGFGAAPPAPRQRRFVTDVAGFARLLEACRRVVRPLSGASVGVAPHSLRAVTPPELAAVVQLGKDGVVHIHIAEQVREVEECLAWSGRRPIEWLLDAQPVGAQ
;
A
#
# COMPACT_ATOMS: atom_id res chain seq x y z
N MET A 1 2.53 23.11 -23.54
CA MET A 1 1.57 23.11 -22.41
C MET A 1 1.81 24.39 -21.63
N PRO A 2 0.80 25.01 -21.02
CA PRO A 2 1.02 26.16 -20.14
C PRO A 2 1.99 25.76 -19.03
N SER A 3 2.89 26.65 -18.68
CA SER A 3 3.72 26.52 -17.49
C SER A 3 2.93 27.00 -16.27
N LEU A 4 3.22 26.42 -15.10
CA LEU A 4 2.69 26.88 -13.83
C LEU A 4 3.67 27.87 -13.22
N TRP A 5 3.18 29.00 -12.73
CA TRP A 5 3.99 29.99 -12.02
C TRP A 5 3.46 30.17 -10.60
N PHE A 6 4.36 30.16 -9.63
CA PHE A 6 4.07 30.24 -8.20
C PHE A 6 4.82 31.43 -7.58
N GLU A 7 4.14 32.20 -6.72
CA GLU A 7 4.79 33.22 -5.91
C GLU A 7 5.87 32.62 -5.01
N SER A 8 5.58 31.43 -4.44
CA SER A 8 6.51 30.66 -3.61
C SER A 8 6.34 29.17 -3.87
N ALA A 9 7.43 28.39 -3.81
CA ALA A 9 7.38 26.94 -3.89
C ALA A 9 8.39 26.31 -2.92
N LEU A 10 8.00 25.20 -2.32
CA LEU A 10 8.91 24.37 -1.54
C LEU A 10 9.62 23.40 -2.47
N LEU A 11 10.90 23.64 -2.70
CA LEU A 11 11.79 22.82 -3.50
C LEU A 11 12.70 21.97 -2.60
N PRO A 12 13.42 20.95 -3.12
CA PRO A 12 14.39 20.18 -2.33
C PRO A 12 15.46 21.05 -1.64
N SER A 13 15.78 22.21 -2.20
CA SER A 13 16.72 23.19 -1.62
C SER A 13 16.08 24.13 -0.60
N GLY A 14 14.79 24.00 -0.30
CA GLY A 14 14.03 24.89 0.56
C GLY A 14 13.06 25.80 -0.20
N TRP A 15 12.51 26.79 0.48
CA TRP A 15 11.56 27.75 -0.12
C TRP A 15 12.23 28.66 -1.15
N ALA A 16 11.61 28.75 -2.33
CA ALA A 16 12.02 29.66 -3.39
C ALA A 16 10.85 30.57 -3.80
N ARG A 17 11.16 31.74 -4.38
CA ARG A 17 10.18 32.72 -4.89
C ARG A 17 10.20 32.77 -6.40
N GLY A 18 9.06 33.24 -6.98
CA GLY A 18 8.92 33.40 -8.42
C GLY A 18 9.26 32.13 -9.19
N VAL A 19 8.64 31.02 -8.82
CA VAL A 19 8.99 29.69 -9.35
C VAL A 19 8.12 29.34 -10.53
N ARG A 20 8.73 29.08 -11.68
CA ARG A 20 8.06 28.54 -12.86
C ARG A 20 8.38 27.06 -13.00
N ILE A 21 7.34 26.24 -13.13
CA ILE A 21 7.44 24.80 -13.37
C ILE A 21 6.82 24.50 -14.74
N SER A 22 7.60 23.86 -15.60
CA SER A 22 7.13 23.33 -16.88
C SER A 22 7.07 21.83 -16.82
N SER A 23 6.06 21.22 -17.45
CA SER A 23 5.91 19.78 -17.53
C SER A 23 5.83 19.30 -18.97
N ARG A 24 6.33 18.09 -19.22
CA ARG A 24 6.24 17.39 -20.51
C ARG A 24 5.90 15.92 -20.27
N ALA A 25 4.87 15.45 -20.93
CA ALA A 25 4.39 14.06 -20.80
C ALA A 25 4.17 13.62 -19.33
N GLY A 26 3.54 14.50 -18.50
CA GLY A 26 3.25 14.22 -17.11
C GLY A 26 4.44 14.30 -16.14
N ARG A 27 5.61 14.73 -16.62
CA ARG A 27 6.82 14.90 -15.78
C ARG A 27 7.27 16.35 -15.73
N ILE A 28 7.81 16.78 -14.60
CA ILE A 28 8.46 18.09 -14.49
C ILE A 28 9.68 18.07 -15.42
N ASP A 29 9.68 18.98 -16.39
CA ASP A 29 10.75 19.15 -17.39
C ASP A 29 11.76 20.20 -16.93
N ARG A 30 11.25 21.30 -16.34
CA ARG A 30 12.07 22.42 -15.88
C ARG A 30 11.49 23.09 -14.65
N VAL A 31 12.35 23.48 -13.72
CA VAL A 31 12.06 24.35 -12.59
C VAL A 31 13.00 25.56 -12.68
N SER A 32 12.45 26.79 -12.63
CA SER A 32 13.22 28.05 -12.64
C SER A 32 12.74 28.90 -11.48
N THR A 33 13.67 29.50 -10.74
CA THR A 33 13.40 30.40 -9.62
C THR A 33 13.63 31.84 -9.98
N ASP A 34 13.18 32.78 -9.15
CA ASP A 34 13.35 34.23 -9.32
C ASP A 34 12.86 34.75 -10.67
N THR A 35 11.81 34.12 -11.21
CA THR A 35 11.19 34.52 -12.49
C THR A 35 9.99 35.43 -12.27
N GLN A 36 9.72 36.29 -13.26
CA GLN A 36 8.46 37.03 -13.33
C GLN A 36 7.41 36.19 -14.07
N PRO A 37 6.12 36.31 -13.71
CA PRO A 37 5.05 35.60 -14.39
C PRO A 37 4.92 36.05 -15.84
N LEU A 38 4.74 35.12 -16.76
CA LEU A 38 4.44 35.39 -18.15
C LEU A 38 2.92 35.42 -18.39
N PRO A 39 2.43 36.07 -19.46
CA PRO A 39 1.00 36.11 -19.79
C PRO A 39 0.38 34.72 -19.98
N ALA A 40 1.16 33.74 -20.42
CA ALA A 40 0.71 32.37 -20.68
C ALA A 40 0.84 31.43 -19.45
N ASP A 41 1.39 31.92 -18.34
CA ASP A 41 1.53 31.09 -17.13
C ASP A 41 0.19 31.00 -16.40
N GLU A 42 -0.13 29.79 -15.96
CA GLU A 42 -1.14 29.56 -14.92
C GLU A 42 -0.53 29.93 -13.56
N ARG A 43 -1.17 30.90 -12.85
CA ARG A 43 -0.59 31.53 -11.66
C ARG A 43 -1.20 31.03 -10.38
N HIS A 44 -0.35 30.70 -9.42
CA HIS A 44 -0.72 30.25 -8.09
C HIS A 44 0.14 30.93 -7.02
N ALA A 45 -0.38 31.00 -5.80
CA ALA A 45 0.36 31.59 -4.67
C ALA A 45 1.47 30.65 -4.19
N ILE A 46 1.15 29.38 -3.93
CA ILE A 46 2.07 28.42 -3.28
C ILE A 46 2.07 27.09 -4.00
N ALA A 47 3.26 26.51 -4.19
CA ALA A 47 3.44 25.11 -4.55
C ALA A 47 4.09 24.33 -3.43
N LEU A 48 3.56 23.13 -3.18
CA LEU A 48 4.14 22.11 -2.32
C LEU A 48 4.34 20.83 -3.11
N PRO A 49 5.36 20.01 -2.80
CA PRO A 49 5.42 18.65 -3.30
C PRO A 49 4.17 17.87 -2.88
N GLY A 50 3.67 17.01 -3.76
CA GLY A 50 2.59 16.10 -3.42
C GLY A 50 3.01 15.19 -2.25
N VAL A 51 2.11 14.94 -1.33
CA VAL A 51 2.38 14.08 -0.17
C VAL A 51 2.12 12.63 -0.55
N PRO A 52 3.08 11.69 -0.39
CA PRO A 52 2.79 10.28 -0.54
C PRO A 52 2.10 9.72 0.71
N ASN A 53 1.02 8.95 0.52
CA ASN A 53 0.50 8.06 1.53
C ASN A 53 1.29 6.75 1.44
N VAL A 54 2.17 6.49 2.39
CA VAL A 54 3.09 5.35 2.33
C VAL A 54 2.47 4.03 2.79
N HIS A 55 1.23 4.02 3.29
CA HIS A 55 0.55 2.81 3.77
C HIS A 55 -0.97 2.95 3.69
N SER A 56 -1.61 2.04 2.98
CA SER A 56 -3.06 1.99 2.84
C SER A 56 -3.55 0.54 2.69
N HIS A 57 -4.77 0.31 3.16
CA HIS A 57 -5.61 -0.84 2.88
C HIS A 57 -6.94 -0.31 2.33
N ALA A 58 -6.97 0.05 1.06
CA ALA A 58 -8.08 0.80 0.46
C ALA A 58 -9.45 0.15 0.68
N PHE A 59 -9.54 -1.19 0.66
CA PHE A 59 -10.79 -1.91 0.90
C PHE A 59 -11.40 -1.62 2.28
N GLN A 60 -10.59 -1.29 3.29
CA GLN A 60 -11.05 -0.97 4.64
C GLN A 60 -11.89 0.31 4.69
N ARG A 61 -11.77 1.20 3.67
CA ARG A 61 -12.65 2.36 3.54
C ARG A 61 -14.12 1.97 3.50
N GLY A 62 -14.46 0.79 2.99
CA GLY A 62 -15.82 0.24 3.00
C GLY A 62 -16.37 -0.10 4.39
N LEU A 63 -15.52 -0.10 5.43
CA LEU A 63 -15.94 -0.31 6.82
C LEU A 63 -16.37 0.98 7.52
N ALA A 64 -16.20 2.14 6.90
CA ALA A 64 -16.57 3.43 7.47
C ALA A 64 -18.06 3.45 7.88
N GLY A 65 -18.34 3.93 9.08
CA GLY A 65 -19.66 3.91 9.69
C GLY A 65 -20.07 2.57 10.33
N LEU A 66 -19.31 1.50 10.11
CA LEU A 66 -19.52 0.19 10.75
C LEU A 66 -18.60 -0.02 11.95
N THR A 67 -17.39 0.52 11.88
CA THR A 67 -16.32 0.32 12.88
C THR A 67 -16.22 1.45 13.91
N GLU A 68 -16.77 2.62 13.63
CA GLU A 68 -16.74 3.79 14.52
C GLU A 68 -17.87 3.80 15.55
N ARG A 69 -18.76 2.80 15.52
CA ARG A 69 -19.82 2.64 16.51
C ARG A 69 -19.33 1.80 17.68
N ARG A 70 -19.36 2.40 18.87
CA ARG A 70 -19.07 1.66 20.11
C ARG A 70 -20.12 0.56 20.31
N ALA A 71 -19.66 -0.70 20.36
CA ALA A 71 -20.50 -1.83 20.73
C ALA A 71 -20.75 -1.88 22.24
N VAL A 72 -21.71 -2.72 22.67
CA VAL A 72 -21.89 -3.03 24.09
C VAL A 72 -20.71 -3.89 24.53
N GLY A 73 -19.79 -3.28 25.31
CA GLY A 73 -18.57 -3.94 25.78
C GLY A 73 -17.28 -3.14 25.44
N ALA A 74 -16.13 -3.75 25.66
CA ALA A 74 -14.84 -3.14 25.31
C ALA A 74 -14.54 -3.39 23.83
N ASP A 75 -14.49 -2.32 23.04
CA ASP A 75 -13.96 -2.38 21.69
C ASP A 75 -12.46 -2.64 21.71
N SER A 76 -11.99 -3.49 20.80
CA SER A 76 -10.59 -3.87 20.67
C SER A 76 -10.24 -4.09 19.21
N PHE A 77 -8.94 -4.16 18.91
CA PHE A 77 -8.45 -4.61 17.62
C PHE A 77 -9.08 -5.95 17.18
N TRP A 78 -9.36 -6.83 18.12
CA TRP A 78 -9.93 -8.16 17.83
C TRP A 78 -11.40 -8.09 17.40
N SER A 79 -12.22 -7.24 18.01
CA SER A 79 -13.62 -7.03 17.61
C SER A 79 -13.70 -6.37 16.23
N TRP A 80 -12.83 -5.38 15.97
CA TRP A 80 -12.70 -4.77 14.66
C TRP A 80 -12.29 -5.80 13.59
N ARG A 81 -11.31 -6.66 13.86
CA ARG A 81 -10.85 -7.70 12.93
C ARG A 81 -11.96 -8.70 12.58
N GLU A 82 -12.80 -9.09 13.53
CA GLU A 82 -13.95 -9.96 13.29
C GLU A 82 -14.98 -9.29 12.34
N LEU A 83 -15.22 -8.01 12.49
CA LEU A 83 -16.09 -7.26 11.59
C LEU A 83 -15.50 -7.18 10.19
N MET A 84 -14.20 -6.90 10.08
CA MET A 84 -13.48 -6.88 8.81
C MET A 84 -13.61 -8.23 8.08
N TYR A 85 -13.41 -9.35 8.74
CA TYR A 85 -13.56 -10.67 8.12
C TYR A 85 -14.96 -10.91 7.58
N ARG A 86 -16.01 -10.57 8.35
CA ARG A 86 -17.40 -10.67 7.88
C ARG A 86 -17.70 -9.78 6.68
N PHE A 87 -17.11 -8.60 6.63
CA PHE A 87 -17.21 -7.71 5.48
C PHE A 87 -16.54 -8.33 4.24
N LEU A 88 -15.34 -8.87 4.40
CA LEU A 88 -14.59 -9.48 3.32
C LEU A 88 -15.26 -10.74 2.75
N GLU A 89 -16.05 -11.47 3.52
CA GLU A 89 -16.81 -12.63 3.04
C GLU A 89 -17.84 -12.28 1.94
N ARG A 90 -18.13 -10.98 1.74
CA ARG A 90 -19.14 -10.48 0.78
C ARG A 90 -18.58 -9.51 -0.26
N MET A 91 -17.33 -9.16 -0.18
CA MET A 91 -16.71 -8.20 -1.08
C MET A 91 -16.14 -8.89 -2.30
N GLY A 92 -16.79 -8.72 -3.47
CA GLY A 92 -16.29 -9.17 -4.75
C GLY A 92 -15.35 -8.17 -5.44
N PRO A 93 -14.88 -8.50 -6.66
CA PRO A 93 -13.95 -7.66 -7.40
C PRO A 93 -14.47 -6.25 -7.69
N GLU A 94 -15.73 -6.10 -8.11
CA GLU A 94 -16.33 -4.81 -8.44
C GLU A 94 -16.46 -3.90 -7.22
N GLN A 95 -16.81 -4.47 -6.05
CA GLN A 95 -16.88 -3.72 -4.80
C GLN A 95 -15.49 -3.26 -4.36
N LEU A 96 -14.46 -4.12 -4.51
CA LEU A 96 -13.09 -3.75 -4.22
C LEU A 96 -12.64 -2.57 -5.08
N GLU A 97 -12.90 -2.61 -6.40
CA GLU A 97 -12.56 -1.52 -7.32
C GLU A 97 -13.25 -0.22 -6.93
N ALA A 98 -14.58 -0.25 -6.70
CA ALA A 98 -15.34 0.94 -6.35
C ALA A 98 -14.90 1.56 -5.01
N ILE A 99 -14.65 0.73 -3.98
CA ILE A 99 -14.20 1.19 -2.66
C ILE A 99 -12.78 1.76 -2.77
N SER A 100 -11.89 1.11 -3.52
CA SER A 100 -10.53 1.61 -3.74
C SER A 100 -10.53 2.94 -4.50
N ALA A 101 -11.38 3.09 -5.53
CA ALA A 101 -11.52 4.33 -6.27
C ALA A 101 -12.02 5.48 -5.37
N LEU A 102 -13.00 5.23 -4.52
CA LEU A 102 -13.46 6.21 -3.53
C LEU A 102 -12.34 6.61 -2.58
N CYS A 103 -11.64 5.65 -2.00
CA CYS A 103 -10.54 5.89 -1.08
C CYS A 103 -9.43 6.72 -1.73
N PHE A 104 -9.07 6.40 -2.97
CA PHE A 104 -8.03 7.12 -3.71
C PHE A 104 -8.45 8.53 -4.12
N ALA A 105 -9.73 8.74 -4.46
CA ALA A 105 -10.28 10.07 -4.70
C ALA A 105 -10.22 10.95 -3.43
N GLU A 106 -10.64 10.41 -2.28
CA GLU A 106 -10.54 11.11 -0.98
C GLU A 106 -9.09 11.43 -0.61
N MET A 107 -8.13 10.54 -0.92
CA MET A 107 -6.70 10.82 -0.74
C MET A 107 -6.25 12.02 -1.60
N LEU A 108 -6.64 12.06 -2.88
CA LEU A 108 -6.31 13.18 -3.78
C LEU A 108 -6.93 14.49 -3.29
N GLU A 109 -8.18 14.48 -2.84
CA GLU A 109 -8.84 15.64 -2.24
C GLU A 109 -8.13 16.14 -0.97
N ALA A 110 -7.51 15.22 -0.20
CA ALA A 110 -6.70 15.54 0.97
C ALA A 110 -5.25 15.96 0.63
N GLY A 111 -4.87 15.97 -0.65
CA GLY A 111 -3.54 16.39 -1.12
C GLY A 111 -2.51 15.26 -1.23
N PHE A 112 -2.90 14.00 -1.03
CA PHE A 112 -2.04 12.87 -1.34
C PHE A 112 -2.01 12.63 -2.86
N THR A 113 -0.81 12.46 -3.41
CA THR A 113 -0.63 12.26 -4.85
C THR A 113 -0.14 10.87 -5.23
N HIS A 114 0.23 10.08 -4.24
CA HIS A 114 0.73 8.72 -4.39
C HIS A 114 0.31 7.85 -3.20
N VAL A 115 0.07 6.57 -3.44
CA VAL A 115 -0.28 5.61 -2.39
C VAL A 115 0.55 4.34 -2.45
N GLY A 116 1.07 3.91 -1.30
CA GLY A 116 1.58 2.56 -1.07
C GLY A 116 0.43 1.68 -0.59
N GLU A 117 -0.14 0.89 -1.48
CA GLU A 117 -1.29 0.05 -1.20
C GLU A 117 -0.87 -1.35 -0.77
N PHE A 118 -1.02 -1.66 0.50
CA PHE A 118 -0.73 -2.94 1.12
C PHE A 118 -1.90 -3.91 0.84
N HIS A 119 -1.82 -4.59 -0.30
CA HIS A 119 -2.90 -5.38 -0.88
C HIS A 119 -2.79 -6.85 -0.50
N TYR A 120 -3.72 -7.35 0.33
CA TYR A 120 -3.68 -8.74 0.81
C TYR A 120 -4.92 -9.60 0.47
N LEU A 121 -5.79 -9.12 -0.42
CA LEU A 121 -6.89 -9.91 -0.95
C LEU A 121 -6.47 -10.56 -2.27
N HIS A 122 -6.34 -11.88 -2.30
CA HIS A 122 -5.82 -12.60 -3.47
C HIS A 122 -6.81 -13.60 -4.04
N HIS A 123 -7.73 -14.10 -3.21
CA HIS A 123 -8.67 -15.15 -3.56
C HIS A 123 -10.11 -14.67 -3.46
N ASP A 124 -11.04 -15.40 -4.05
CA ASP A 124 -12.48 -15.13 -3.96
C ASP A 124 -12.98 -15.28 -2.52
N CYS A 125 -14.23 -14.91 -2.28
CA CYS A 125 -14.85 -14.89 -0.95
C CYS A 125 -14.81 -16.22 -0.20
N ASP A 126 -14.86 -17.32 -0.94
CA ASP A 126 -14.74 -18.68 -0.41
C ASP A 126 -13.28 -19.18 -0.26
N GLY A 127 -12.30 -18.38 -0.73
CA GLY A 127 -10.87 -18.72 -0.74
C GLY A 127 -10.42 -19.43 -2.02
N THR A 128 -11.29 -19.62 -3.01
CA THR A 128 -10.92 -20.19 -4.30
C THR A 128 -10.02 -19.22 -5.07
N PRO A 129 -8.89 -19.67 -5.63
CA PRO A 129 -8.06 -18.83 -6.48
C PRO A 129 -8.82 -18.40 -7.75
N PHE A 130 -8.66 -17.14 -8.14
CA PHE A 130 -9.11 -16.68 -9.47
C PHE A 130 -8.30 -17.33 -10.58
N ALA A 131 -8.87 -17.43 -11.77
CA ALA A 131 -8.16 -17.92 -12.96
C ALA A 131 -6.94 -17.04 -13.29
N ASP A 132 -7.05 -15.72 -13.13
CA ASP A 132 -5.92 -14.78 -13.08
C ASP A 132 -5.59 -14.45 -11.62
N PRO A 133 -4.40 -14.82 -11.12
CA PRO A 133 -4.00 -14.46 -9.76
C PRO A 133 -3.95 -12.95 -9.52
N GLY A 134 -3.88 -12.16 -10.58
CA GLY A 134 -3.89 -10.69 -10.52
C GLY A 134 -5.27 -10.05 -10.54
N GLU A 135 -6.38 -10.79 -10.51
CA GLU A 135 -7.74 -10.23 -10.62
C GLU A 135 -7.97 -9.08 -9.64
N LEU A 136 -7.81 -9.31 -8.34
CA LEU A 136 -8.07 -8.29 -7.33
C LEU A 136 -7.01 -7.17 -7.34
N ALA A 137 -5.76 -7.49 -7.63
CA ALA A 137 -4.71 -6.48 -7.86
C ALA A 137 -5.01 -5.60 -9.08
N GLY A 138 -5.59 -6.19 -10.13
CA GLY A 138 -6.08 -5.47 -11.32
C GLY A 138 -7.19 -4.48 -10.99
N ARG A 139 -8.09 -4.81 -10.06
CA ARG A 139 -9.15 -3.92 -9.58
C ARG A 139 -8.59 -2.69 -8.85
N VAL A 140 -7.58 -2.89 -8.01
CA VAL A 140 -6.87 -1.79 -7.36
C VAL A 140 -6.13 -0.91 -8.39
N ALA A 141 -5.48 -1.52 -9.37
CA ALA A 141 -4.83 -0.81 -10.46
C ALA A 141 -5.83 -0.01 -11.33
N ALA A 142 -7.02 -0.56 -11.60
CA ALA A 142 -8.10 0.14 -12.31
C ALA A 142 -8.60 1.36 -11.50
N ALA A 143 -8.78 1.20 -10.19
CA ALA A 143 -9.11 2.31 -9.29
C ALA A 143 -8.06 3.44 -9.32
N ALA A 144 -6.78 3.09 -9.34
CA ALA A 144 -5.69 4.07 -9.47
C ALA A 144 -5.70 4.73 -10.86
N ALA A 145 -6.00 3.99 -11.92
CA ALA A 145 -6.11 4.51 -13.28
C ALA A 145 -7.23 5.56 -13.43
N VAL A 146 -8.40 5.28 -12.87
CA VAL A 146 -9.58 6.16 -13.00
C VAL A 146 -9.44 7.42 -12.14
N THR A 147 -8.79 7.33 -10.98
CA THR A 147 -8.57 8.48 -10.09
C THR A 147 -7.34 9.30 -10.45
N GLY A 148 -6.36 8.69 -11.09
CA GLY A 148 -5.08 9.33 -11.44
C GLY A 148 -4.07 9.40 -10.29
N ILE A 149 -4.33 8.76 -9.15
CA ILE A 149 -3.34 8.67 -8.05
C ILE A 149 -2.13 7.82 -8.47
N GLY A 150 -0.93 8.22 -8.08
CA GLY A 150 0.25 7.37 -8.23
C GLY A 150 0.14 6.12 -7.33
N LEU A 151 0.61 4.96 -7.81
CA LEU A 151 0.45 3.68 -7.13
C LEU A 151 1.78 2.96 -6.95
N THR A 152 2.12 2.62 -5.71
CA THR A 152 3.04 1.52 -5.39
C THR A 152 2.20 0.36 -4.87
N LEU A 153 1.98 -0.65 -5.70
CA LEU A 153 1.22 -1.83 -5.32
C LEU A 153 2.12 -2.79 -4.54
N LEU A 154 1.68 -3.17 -3.34
CA LEU A 154 2.41 -4.01 -2.40
C LEU A 154 1.62 -5.30 -2.17
N PRO A 155 1.70 -6.31 -3.08
CA PRO A 155 1.07 -7.60 -2.83
C PRO A 155 1.66 -8.22 -1.57
N VAL A 156 0.77 -8.77 -0.75
CA VAL A 156 1.12 -9.25 0.59
C VAL A 156 1.31 -10.76 0.58
N PHE A 157 2.44 -11.19 1.11
CA PHE A 157 2.67 -12.59 1.44
C PHE A 157 2.11 -12.90 2.84
N TYR A 158 1.23 -13.89 2.91
CA TYR A 158 0.58 -14.34 4.14
C TYR A 158 0.47 -15.86 4.14
N ALA A 159 1.23 -16.57 4.96
CA ALA A 159 1.20 -18.04 5.00
C ALA A 159 0.71 -18.61 6.34
N HIS A 160 0.89 -17.88 7.44
CA HIS A 160 0.68 -18.41 8.79
C HIS A 160 -0.15 -17.47 9.65
N SER A 161 -0.83 -17.99 10.69
CA SER A 161 -1.64 -17.19 11.61
C SER A 161 -0.87 -16.66 12.84
N GLY A 162 0.35 -17.15 13.06
CA GLY A 162 1.17 -16.81 14.22
C GLY A 162 2.60 -17.37 14.11
N PHE A 163 3.44 -16.98 15.05
CA PHE A 163 4.83 -17.44 15.14
C PHE A 163 4.93 -18.97 15.17
N GLY A 164 6.06 -19.52 14.67
CA GLY A 164 6.28 -20.96 14.62
C GLY A 164 5.46 -21.67 13.56
N ALA A 165 5.08 -20.98 12.47
CA ALA A 165 4.29 -21.52 11.36
C ALA A 165 2.90 -22.05 11.80
N ALA A 166 2.24 -21.34 12.71
CA ALA A 166 0.88 -21.69 13.11
C ALA A 166 -0.06 -21.72 11.88
N PRO A 167 -0.90 -22.76 11.73
CA PRO A 167 -1.75 -22.90 10.56
C PRO A 167 -2.74 -21.73 10.43
N PRO A 168 -3.05 -21.27 9.21
CA PRO A 168 -3.99 -20.19 9.01
C PRO A 168 -5.40 -20.54 9.49
N ALA A 169 -6.11 -19.55 10.04
CA ALA A 169 -7.51 -19.71 10.38
C ALA A 169 -8.40 -19.71 9.12
N PRO A 170 -9.57 -20.38 9.11
CA PRO A 170 -10.47 -20.42 7.94
C PRO A 170 -10.85 -19.06 7.37
N ARG A 171 -10.95 -18.01 8.20
CA ARG A 171 -11.28 -16.64 7.77
C ARG A 171 -10.14 -15.92 7.06
N GLN A 172 -8.92 -16.47 7.09
CA GLN A 172 -7.74 -15.94 6.41
C GLN A 172 -7.58 -16.49 4.99
N ARG A 173 -8.47 -17.40 4.55
CA ARG A 173 -8.40 -18.11 3.26
C ARG A 173 -8.22 -17.20 2.05
N ARG A 174 -8.71 -15.96 2.09
CA ARG A 174 -8.56 -14.98 1.00
C ARG A 174 -7.16 -14.41 0.85
N PHE A 175 -6.30 -14.57 1.86
CA PHE A 175 -4.97 -13.97 1.93
C PHE A 175 -3.86 -14.98 1.70
N VAL A 176 -4.13 -16.25 2.06
CA VAL A 176 -3.10 -17.27 2.22
C VAL A 176 -2.53 -17.72 0.90
N THR A 177 -1.20 -17.68 0.81
CA THR A 177 -0.46 -18.20 -0.34
C THR A 177 0.86 -18.80 0.12
N ASP A 178 1.41 -19.76 -0.65
CA ASP A 178 2.79 -20.21 -0.52
C ASP A 178 3.75 -19.36 -1.35
N VAL A 179 5.04 -19.57 -1.22
CA VAL A 179 6.07 -18.80 -1.94
C VAL A 179 5.92 -18.91 -3.46
N ALA A 180 5.55 -20.10 -3.97
CA ALA A 180 5.37 -20.33 -5.41
C ALA A 180 4.11 -19.61 -5.93
N GLY A 181 3.01 -19.66 -5.19
CA GLY A 181 1.80 -18.90 -5.47
C GLY A 181 2.03 -17.40 -5.43
N PHE A 182 2.77 -16.94 -4.43
CA PHE A 182 3.13 -15.53 -4.31
C PHE A 182 4.02 -15.05 -5.48
N ALA A 183 4.96 -15.84 -5.94
CA ALA A 183 5.76 -15.49 -7.10
C ALA A 183 4.91 -15.29 -8.35
N ARG A 184 3.90 -16.16 -8.60
CA ARG A 184 2.93 -16.00 -9.70
C ARG A 184 2.06 -14.75 -9.52
N LEU A 185 1.59 -14.48 -8.31
CA LEU A 185 0.85 -13.28 -7.95
C LEU A 185 1.67 -12.01 -8.23
N LEU A 186 2.93 -11.99 -7.81
CA LEU A 186 3.84 -10.85 -8.01
C LEU A 186 4.03 -10.53 -9.49
N GLU A 187 4.21 -11.55 -10.35
CA GLU A 187 4.28 -11.36 -11.80
C GLU A 187 2.95 -10.83 -12.38
N ALA A 188 1.81 -11.31 -11.87
CA ALA A 188 0.52 -10.79 -12.25
C ALA A 188 0.36 -9.31 -11.83
N CYS A 189 0.79 -8.94 -10.62
CA CYS A 189 0.81 -7.55 -10.14
C CYS A 189 1.68 -6.66 -11.04
N ARG A 190 2.88 -7.10 -11.41
CA ARG A 190 3.76 -6.37 -12.35
C ARG A 190 3.09 -6.15 -13.70
N ARG A 191 2.36 -7.14 -14.20
CA ARG A 191 1.62 -7.04 -15.45
C ARG A 191 0.50 -6.01 -15.39
N VAL A 192 -0.32 -6.02 -14.32
CA VAL A 192 -1.50 -5.15 -14.21
C VAL A 192 -1.14 -3.69 -13.95
N VAL A 193 -0.01 -3.39 -13.29
CA VAL A 193 0.43 -1.99 -13.07
C VAL A 193 1.23 -1.42 -14.23
N ARG A 194 1.77 -2.25 -15.11
CA ARG A 194 2.63 -1.81 -16.24
C ARG A 194 2.02 -0.71 -17.12
N PRO A 195 0.69 -0.67 -17.38
CA PRO A 195 0.08 0.42 -18.15
C PRO A 195 0.02 1.77 -17.40
N LEU A 196 0.17 1.77 -16.08
CA LEU A 196 0.04 2.97 -15.25
C LEU A 196 1.35 3.75 -15.23
N SER A 197 1.30 5.02 -15.65
CA SER A 197 2.49 5.88 -15.61
C SER A 197 2.94 6.12 -14.17
N GLY A 198 4.22 5.82 -13.90
CA GLY A 198 4.82 6.04 -12.58
C GLY A 198 4.41 5.05 -11.50
N ALA A 199 3.61 4.02 -11.83
CA ALA A 199 3.31 2.96 -10.89
C ALA A 199 4.49 1.99 -10.72
N SER A 200 4.58 1.40 -9.53
CA SER A 200 5.60 0.40 -9.18
C SER A 200 4.98 -0.75 -8.38
N VAL A 201 5.73 -1.84 -8.27
CA VAL A 201 5.36 -2.99 -7.45
C VAL A 201 6.49 -3.27 -6.48
N GLY A 202 6.16 -3.39 -5.20
CA GLY A 202 7.03 -3.93 -4.17
C GLY A 202 6.55 -5.29 -3.71
N VAL A 203 7.02 -5.72 -2.54
CA VAL A 203 6.53 -6.92 -1.84
C VAL A 203 6.23 -6.58 -0.40
N ALA A 204 5.27 -7.27 0.18
CA ALA A 204 4.93 -7.08 1.58
C ALA A 204 4.75 -8.42 2.31
N PRO A 205 5.78 -8.95 3.00
CA PRO A 205 5.53 -9.91 4.08
C PRO A 205 4.54 -9.29 5.07
N HIS A 206 3.39 -9.92 5.33
CA HIS A 206 2.34 -9.29 6.15
C HIS A 206 2.90 -8.84 7.51
N SER A 207 3.54 -9.74 8.21
CA SER A 207 4.16 -9.54 9.54
C SER A 207 5.05 -10.73 9.86
N LEU A 208 5.86 -10.65 10.90
CA LEU A 208 6.66 -11.80 11.36
C LEU A 208 5.80 -12.98 11.85
N ARG A 209 4.55 -12.73 12.20
CA ARG A 209 3.56 -13.78 12.54
C ARG A 209 3.11 -14.60 11.32
N ALA A 210 3.15 -14.00 10.14
CA ALA A 210 2.57 -14.57 8.92
C ALA A 210 3.60 -15.26 8.02
N VAL A 211 4.86 -15.27 8.41
CA VAL A 211 5.98 -15.83 7.63
C VAL A 211 6.91 -16.63 8.53
N THR A 212 7.55 -17.65 7.97
CA THR A 212 8.75 -18.26 8.57
C THR A 212 10.01 -17.52 8.12
N PRO A 213 11.15 -17.65 8.81
CA PRO A 213 12.41 -17.05 8.39
C PRO A 213 12.83 -17.37 6.95
N PRO A 214 12.73 -18.63 6.47
CA PRO A 214 13.03 -18.97 5.08
C PRO A 214 12.06 -18.32 4.09
N GLU A 215 10.76 -18.25 4.40
CA GLU A 215 9.76 -17.59 3.56
C GLU A 215 10.01 -16.08 3.48
N LEU A 216 10.33 -15.43 4.62
CA LEU A 216 10.68 -14.01 4.65
C LEU A 216 11.87 -13.74 3.71
N ALA A 217 12.93 -14.53 3.80
CA ALA A 217 14.10 -14.38 2.93
C ALA A 217 13.75 -14.58 1.45
N ALA A 218 12.91 -15.57 1.13
CA ALA A 218 12.45 -15.84 -0.23
C ALA A 218 11.62 -14.69 -0.79
N VAL A 219 10.68 -14.15 0.00
CA VAL A 219 9.80 -13.02 -0.41
C VAL A 219 10.62 -11.74 -0.60
N VAL A 220 11.55 -11.43 0.29
CA VAL A 220 12.47 -10.28 0.16
C VAL A 220 13.29 -10.42 -1.11
N GLN A 221 13.81 -11.62 -1.42
CA GLN A 221 14.56 -11.87 -2.65
C GLN A 221 13.71 -11.70 -3.92
N LEU A 222 12.43 -12.07 -3.91
CA LEU A 222 11.49 -11.84 -5.02
C LEU A 222 11.23 -10.33 -5.24
N GLY A 223 11.31 -9.53 -4.18
CA GLY A 223 11.12 -8.09 -4.20
C GLY A 223 12.39 -7.24 -4.26
N LYS A 224 13.57 -7.83 -4.54
CA LYS A 224 14.90 -7.18 -4.45
C LYS A 224 15.03 -5.88 -5.26
N ASP A 225 14.25 -5.71 -6.31
CA ASP A 225 14.29 -4.53 -7.19
C ASP A 225 13.23 -3.48 -6.83
N GLY A 226 12.54 -3.62 -5.69
CA GLY A 226 11.46 -2.75 -5.26
C GLY A 226 11.39 -2.58 -3.74
N VAL A 227 10.37 -1.86 -3.30
CA VAL A 227 10.13 -1.62 -1.86
C VAL A 227 9.72 -2.91 -1.17
N VAL A 228 10.27 -3.15 0.02
CA VAL A 228 9.79 -4.18 0.96
C VAL A 228 9.06 -3.51 2.10
N HIS A 229 7.82 -3.92 2.34
CA HIS A 229 6.94 -3.35 3.36
C HIS A 229 6.46 -4.44 4.33
N ILE A 230 6.36 -4.15 5.62
CA ILE A 230 5.93 -5.13 6.62
C ILE A 230 5.21 -4.44 7.77
N HIS A 231 4.16 -5.06 8.30
CA HIS A 231 3.64 -4.71 9.63
C HIS A 231 4.53 -5.30 10.70
N ILE A 232 4.98 -4.47 11.63
CA ILE A 232 5.86 -4.94 12.70
C ILE A 232 5.53 -4.25 14.02
N ALA A 233 5.42 -5.05 15.08
CA ALA A 233 5.09 -4.62 16.44
C ALA A 233 3.73 -3.87 16.52
N GLU A 234 2.74 -4.29 15.71
CA GLU A 234 1.42 -3.68 15.65
C GLU A 234 0.66 -3.76 16.98
N GLN A 235 0.75 -4.90 17.66
CA GLN A 235 0.04 -5.16 18.92
C GLN A 235 1.01 -5.63 20.00
N VAL A 236 0.71 -5.30 21.26
CA VAL A 236 1.50 -5.77 22.43
C VAL A 236 1.65 -7.29 22.42
N ARG A 237 0.57 -8.01 22.09
CA ARG A 237 0.58 -9.46 21.95
C ARG A 237 1.60 -9.97 20.93
N GLU A 238 1.80 -9.25 19.83
CA GLU A 238 2.83 -9.61 18.83
C GLU A 238 4.24 -9.55 19.44
N VAL A 239 4.50 -8.53 20.27
CA VAL A 239 5.78 -8.39 20.97
C VAL A 239 5.98 -9.55 21.95
N GLU A 240 4.96 -9.88 22.75
CA GLU A 240 5.00 -10.96 23.72
C GLU A 240 5.21 -12.34 23.05
N GLU A 241 4.47 -12.62 21.99
CA GLU A 241 4.60 -13.87 21.22
C GLU A 241 5.97 -13.96 20.52
N CYS A 242 6.52 -12.85 19.98
CA CYS A 242 7.83 -12.84 19.39
C CYS A 242 8.95 -13.10 20.41
N LEU A 243 8.85 -12.47 21.58
CA LEU A 243 9.77 -12.73 22.70
C LEU A 243 9.72 -14.20 23.14
N ALA A 244 8.53 -14.78 23.27
CA ALA A 244 8.37 -16.18 23.62
C ALA A 244 8.94 -17.13 22.55
N TRP A 245 8.80 -16.79 21.27
CA TRP A 245 9.26 -17.60 20.15
C TRP A 245 10.77 -17.49 19.91
N SER A 246 11.34 -16.28 19.94
CA SER A 246 12.71 -15.99 19.48
C SER A 246 13.65 -15.47 20.57
N GLY A 247 13.12 -15.10 21.75
CA GLY A 247 13.88 -14.41 22.79
C GLY A 247 14.18 -12.94 22.47
N ARG A 248 13.62 -12.38 21.38
CA ARG A 248 13.87 -11.00 20.89
C ARG A 248 12.57 -10.28 20.58
N ARG A 249 12.61 -8.94 20.63
CA ARG A 249 11.50 -8.11 20.16
C ARG A 249 11.43 -8.13 18.61
N PRO A 250 10.26 -7.90 18.00
CA PRO A 250 10.08 -8.04 16.55
C PRO A 250 11.09 -7.25 15.70
N ILE A 251 11.31 -5.98 16.03
CA ILE A 251 12.24 -5.12 15.28
C ILE A 251 13.69 -5.59 15.47
N GLU A 252 14.09 -5.95 16.67
CA GLU A 252 15.42 -6.50 16.95
C GLU A 252 15.68 -7.77 16.13
N TRP A 253 14.68 -8.67 16.14
CA TRP A 253 14.77 -9.91 15.36
C TRP A 253 14.89 -9.62 13.86
N LEU A 254 14.08 -8.69 13.33
CA LEU A 254 14.09 -8.35 11.90
C LEU A 254 15.44 -7.76 11.47
N LEU A 255 16.00 -6.83 12.25
CA LEU A 255 17.28 -6.18 11.94
C LEU A 255 18.46 -7.15 11.97
N ASP A 256 18.38 -8.20 12.80
CA ASP A 256 19.41 -9.24 12.83
C ASP A 256 19.25 -10.26 11.69
N ALA A 257 18.00 -10.55 11.28
CA ALA A 257 17.68 -11.58 10.30
C ALA A 257 17.75 -11.09 8.85
N GLN A 258 17.60 -9.78 8.61
CA GLN A 258 17.52 -9.19 7.27
C GLN A 258 18.37 -7.91 7.18
N PRO A 259 19.07 -7.70 6.05
CA PRO A 259 19.76 -6.44 5.78
C PRO A 259 18.70 -5.34 5.50
N VAL A 260 18.27 -4.64 6.56
CA VAL A 260 17.37 -3.50 6.43
C VAL A 260 18.21 -2.26 6.11
N GLY A 261 17.94 -1.65 4.97
CA GLY A 261 18.67 -0.46 4.50
C GLY A 261 17.84 0.36 3.51
N ALA A 262 18.36 1.51 3.10
CA ALA A 262 17.77 2.27 2.00
C ALA A 262 17.94 1.46 0.71
N GLN A 263 16.82 1.17 0.05
CA GLN A 263 16.76 0.57 -1.28
C GLN A 263 16.42 1.62 -2.34
#